data_0b2ef52efdd1f21349535ae34eb3156b
#
_entry.id   0b2ef52efdd1f21349535ae34eb3156b
#
_cell.length_a   1.000
_cell.length_b   1.000
_cell.length_c   1.000
_cell.angle_alpha   90.00
_cell.angle_beta   90.00
_cell.angle_gamma   90.00
#
_symmetry.space_group_name_H-M   'P 1'
#
loop_
_entity.id
_entity.type
_entity.pdbx_description
1 polymer ?
#
loop_
_entity_poly.entity_id
_entity_poly.type
_entity_poly.pdbx_seq_one_letter_code
_entity_poly.pdbx_strand_id
1 'polypeptide(L)'
;MDQLMAMRAFTRVVESGSFTRAADSLNMPIATLSKLVKSLEAHLETRLLHRTTRRVVTTAEGMEYYEKVLRVLIDIEDIDTAFRASCCTPKGHLRIDVGGSTARDVLIPLLPDFFQRYPDLRISLGVADRPVDLISGNVDCVIRGGPLDDSSLIARHIGDARMIACATPGYLKTHGIPAYPQELRNGHKLISYLSPVTGRAFPFRFLEQGEPLEISVPHHLGVNESNAHLAAALAGLGIIQTFGYAARAHLKTGALVEILSDWRPKAYPFHVVYPQSRHLTHRLRVFIAWLAEVFPAAVKG
;
A
#
# COMPACT_ATOMS: atom_id res chain seq x y z
N MET A 1 35.90 -15.66 1.15
CA MET A 1 34.89 -15.52 0.07
C MET A 1 34.40 -14.06 0.09
N ASP A 2 34.34 -13.41 -1.06
CA ASP A 2 33.62 -12.13 -1.16
C ASP A 2 32.12 -12.46 -1.13
N GLN A 3 31.51 -12.30 0.04
CA GLN A 3 30.12 -12.66 0.29
C GLN A 3 29.16 -11.78 -0.51
N LEU A 4 29.46 -10.48 -0.64
CA LEU A 4 28.62 -9.54 -1.40
C LEU A 4 28.58 -9.90 -2.88
N MET A 5 29.75 -10.20 -3.47
CA MET A 5 29.84 -10.63 -4.86
C MET A 5 29.15 -11.98 -5.06
N ALA A 6 29.24 -12.91 -4.12
CA ALA A 6 28.55 -14.19 -4.19
C ALA A 6 27.02 -14.04 -4.09
N MET A 7 26.52 -13.13 -3.25
CA MET A 7 25.11 -12.75 -3.18
C MET A 7 24.61 -12.16 -4.50
N ARG A 8 25.35 -11.20 -5.10
CA ARG A 8 25.04 -10.62 -6.42
C ARG A 8 25.03 -11.69 -7.52
N ALA A 9 26.00 -12.59 -7.51
CA ALA A 9 26.06 -13.70 -8.46
C ALA A 9 24.83 -14.63 -8.35
N PHE A 10 24.46 -15.00 -7.15
CA PHE A 10 23.29 -15.83 -6.89
C PHE A 10 21.98 -15.17 -7.34
N THR A 11 21.73 -13.91 -6.93
CA THR A 11 20.52 -13.17 -7.32
C THR A 11 20.40 -13.04 -8.84
N ARG A 12 21.49 -12.77 -9.54
CA ARG A 12 21.49 -12.67 -11.00
C ARG A 12 21.21 -13.99 -11.69
N VAL A 13 21.67 -15.12 -11.12
CA VAL A 13 21.35 -16.46 -11.62
C VAL A 13 19.86 -16.77 -11.45
N VAL A 14 19.27 -16.44 -10.32
CA VAL A 14 17.83 -16.62 -10.08
C VAL A 14 17.01 -15.80 -11.08
N GLU A 15 17.30 -14.52 -11.24
CA GLU A 15 16.58 -13.61 -12.13
C GLU A 15 16.66 -14.01 -13.61
N SER A 16 17.83 -14.42 -14.05
CA SER A 16 18.06 -14.80 -15.45
C SER A 16 17.63 -16.23 -15.76
N GLY A 17 17.52 -17.10 -14.73
CA GLY A 17 17.29 -18.53 -14.89
C GLY A 17 18.42 -19.28 -15.61
N SER A 18 19.63 -18.67 -15.73
CA SER A 18 20.75 -19.16 -16.52
C SER A 18 22.08 -18.65 -16.02
N PHE A 19 23.03 -19.56 -15.77
CA PHE A 19 24.40 -19.18 -15.40
C PHE A 19 25.11 -18.38 -16.51
N THR A 20 24.87 -18.68 -17.79
CA THR A 20 25.47 -18.00 -18.93
C THR A 20 24.99 -16.54 -18.96
N ARG A 21 23.66 -16.32 -18.98
CA ARG A 21 23.10 -14.96 -19.01
C ARG A 21 23.47 -14.15 -17.78
N ALA A 22 23.55 -14.78 -16.62
CA ALA A 22 23.99 -14.12 -15.40
C ALA A 22 25.46 -13.69 -15.48
N ALA A 23 26.34 -14.55 -16.01
CA ALA A 23 27.76 -14.28 -16.20
C ALA A 23 28.00 -13.12 -17.18
N ASP A 24 27.30 -13.12 -18.32
CA ASP A 24 27.34 -12.07 -19.31
C ASP A 24 26.90 -10.72 -18.70
N SER A 25 25.80 -10.71 -17.92
CA SER A 25 25.27 -9.50 -17.29
C SER A 25 26.16 -8.91 -16.20
N LEU A 26 27.02 -9.73 -15.59
CA LEU A 26 27.98 -9.34 -14.57
C LEU A 26 29.41 -9.14 -15.12
N ASN A 27 29.61 -9.28 -16.44
CA ASN A 27 30.91 -9.19 -17.10
C ASN A 27 31.97 -10.10 -16.47
N MET A 28 31.60 -11.36 -16.14
CA MET A 28 32.52 -12.31 -15.51
C MET A 28 32.46 -13.69 -16.19
N PRO A 29 33.52 -14.49 -16.10
CA PRO A 29 33.53 -15.86 -16.61
C PRO A 29 32.48 -16.74 -15.88
N ILE A 30 31.80 -17.62 -16.62
CA ILE A 30 30.79 -18.56 -16.05
C ILE A 30 31.41 -19.44 -14.95
N ALA A 31 32.67 -19.84 -15.10
CA ALA A 31 33.38 -20.63 -14.09
C ALA A 31 33.52 -19.87 -12.76
N THR A 32 33.82 -18.57 -12.82
CA THR A 32 33.93 -17.69 -11.65
C THR A 32 32.54 -17.53 -10.98
N LEU A 33 31.51 -17.25 -11.76
CA LEU A 33 30.13 -17.15 -11.28
C LEU A 33 29.70 -18.44 -10.57
N SER A 34 29.95 -19.59 -11.22
CA SER A 34 29.61 -20.90 -10.65
C SER A 34 30.36 -21.18 -9.35
N LYS A 35 31.64 -20.76 -9.24
CA LYS A 35 32.43 -20.88 -8.03
C LYS A 35 31.89 -20.00 -6.90
N LEU A 36 31.48 -18.77 -7.20
CA LEU A 36 30.88 -17.86 -6.22
C LEU A 36 29.59 -18.43 -5.62
N VAL A 37 28.70 -18.94 -6.48
CA VAL A 37 27.43 -19.54 -6.02
C VAL A 37 27.70 -20.82 -5.20
N LYS A 38 28.62 -21.69 -5.64
CA LYS A 38 29.01 -22.88 -4.86
C LYS A 38 29.61 -22.52 -3.51
N SER A 39 30.47 -21.50 -3.45
CA SER A 39 31.04 -21.04 -2.19
C SER A 39 29.98 -20.46 -1.24
N LEU A 40 28.95 -19.82 -1.79
CA LEU A 40 27.82 -19.31 -1.01
C LEU A 40 26.99 -20.47 -0.44
N GLU A 41 26.65 -21.48 -1.26
CA GLU A 41 25.94 -22.68 -0.79
C GLU A 41 26.73 -23.45 0.29
N ALA A 42 28.05 -23.54 0.11
CA ALA A 42 28.94 -24.16 1.09
C ALA A 42 29.02 -23.36 2.41
N HIS A 43 29.04 -22.03 2.33
CA HIS A 43 29.04 -21.14 3.50
C HIS A 43 27.74 -21.21 4.29
N LEU A 44 26.61 -21.38 3.61
CA LEU A 44 25.28 -21.50 4.22
C LEU A 44 24.94 -22.95 4.59
N GLU A 45 25.79 -23.90 4.27
CA GLU A 45 25.55 -25.32 4.42
C GLU A 45 24.21 -25.80 3.83
N THR A 46 23.74 -25.08 2.80
CA THR A 46 22.42 -25.27 2.21
C THR A 46 22.47 -25.11 0.69
N ARG A 47 21.76 -25.97 -0.02
CA ARG A 47 21.60 -25.84 -1.47
C ARG A 47 20.52 -24.80 -1.78
N LEU A 48 20.90 -23.78 -2.54
CA LEU A 48 19.99 -22.71 -2.97
C LEU A 48 19.43 -22.96 -4.38
N LEU A 49 20.12 -23.76 -5.20
CA LEU A 49 19.76 -24.03 -6.60
C LEU A 49 19.74 -25.51 -6.90
N HIS A 50 18.69 -25.98 -7.57
CA HIS A 50 18.67 -27.24 -8.29
C HIS A 50 19.26 -27.04 -9.67
N ARG A 51 20.36 -27.74 -9.96
CA ARG A 51 21.02 -27.70 -11.27
C ARG A 51 20.53 -28.91 -12.10
N THR A 52 19.78 -28.61 -13.15
CA THR A 52 19.55 -29.58 -14.23
C THR A 52 20.33 -29.13 -15.45
N THR A 53 20.63 -30.01 -16.38
CA THR A 53 21.37 -29.68 -17.61
C THR A 53 20.63 -28.69 -18.50
N ARG A 54 19.35 -28.41 -18.25
CA ARG A 54 18.50 -27.53 -19.08
C ARG A 54 17.94 -26.31 -18.39
N ARG A 55 17.86 -26.29 -17.04
CA ARG A 55 17.28 -25.16 -16.29
C ARG A 55 17.89 -25.06 -14.89
N VAL A 56 17.95 -23.82 -14.41
CA VAL A 56 18.26 -23.49 -13.02
C VAL A 56 16.94 -23.23 -12.32
N VAL A 57 16.68 -23.97 -11.25
CA VAL A 57 15.48 -23.81 -10.42
C VAL A 57 15.93 -23.57 -8.99
N THR A 58 15.33 -22.61 -8.32
CA THR A 58 15.60 -22.33 -6.89
C THR A 58 14.98 -23.43 -6.00
N THR A 59 15.65 -23.75 -4.91
CA THR A 59 15.05 -24.52 -3.79
C THR A 59 14.10 -23.61 -3.00
N ALA A 60 13.33 -24.13 -2.06
CA ALA A 60 12.51 -23.34 -1.15
C ALA A 60 13.40 -22.40 -0.31
N GLU A 61 14.48 -22.94 0.23
CA GLU A 61 15.51 -22.17 0.99
C GLU A 61 16.19 -21.13 0.10
N GLY A 62 16.43 -21.48 -1.19
CA GLY A 62 16.98 -20.57 -2.18
C GLY A 62 16.09 -19.39 -2.48
N MET A 63 14.77 -19.59 -2.53
CA MET A 63 13.80 -18.50 -2.72
C MET A 63 13.74 -17.60 -1.49
N GLU A 64 13.66 -18.16 -0.30
CA GLU A 64 13.70 -17.40 0.96
C GLU A 64 14.99 -16.58 1.08
N TYR A 65 16.14 -17.19 0.76
CA TYR A 65 17.42 -16.51 0.77
C TYR A 65 17.49 -15.39 -0.29
N TYR A 66 16.97 -15.64 -1.50
CA TYR A 66 16.88 -14.64 -2.57
C TYR A 66 16.15 -13.39 -2.14
N GLU A 67 14.99 -13.53 -1.53
CA GLU A 67 14.19 -12.41 -1.03
C GLU A 67 14.94 -11.58 0.04
N LYS A 68 15.64 -12.25 0.95
CA LYS A 68 16.43 -11.59 1.99
C LYS A 68 17.67 -10.88 1.41
N VAL A 69 18.38 -11.53 0.50
CA VAL A 69 19.60 -10.98 -0.11
C VAL A 69 19.30 -9.78 -1.00
N LEU A 70 18.19 -9.80 -1.75
CA LEU A 70 17.78 -8.64 -2.53
C LEU A 70 17.68 -7.37 -1.66
N ARG A 71 17.17 -7.48 -0.45
CA ARG A 71 17.09 -6.34 0.50
C ARG A 71 18.46 -5.81 0.85
N VAL A 72 19.36 -6.72 1.24
CA VAL A 72 20.73 -6.35 1.63
C VAL A 72 21.47 -5.66 0.49
N LEU A 73 21.36 -6.18 -0.74
CA LEU A 73 21.99 -5.58 -1.92
C LEU A 73 21.43 -4.20 -2.24
N ILE A 74 20.11 -4.03 -2.11
CA ILE A 74 19.46 -2.74 -2.27
C ILE A 74 19.91 -1.75 -1.18
N ASP A 75 19.98 -2.18 0.07
CA ASP A 75 20.42 -1.32 1.18
C ASP A 75 21.89 -0.85 0.99
N ILE A 76 22.75 -1.72 0.46
CA ILE A 76 24.15 -1.35 0.11
C ILE A 76 24.19 -0.32 -1.02
N GLU A 77 23.40 -0.52 -2.09
CA GLU A 77 23.30 0.45 -3.19
C GLU A 77 22.75 1.80 -2.71
N ASP A 78 21.83 1.79 -1.76
CA ASP A 78 21.28 3.00 -1.16
C ASP A 78 22.33 3.75 -0.31
N ILE A 79 23.15 3.03 0.46
CA ILE A 79 24.26 3.61 1.22
C ILE A 79 25.22 4.29 0.23
N ASP A 80 25.68 3.58 -0.81
CA ASP A 80 26.57 4.11 -1.81
C ASP A 80 25.98 5.36 -2.50
N THR A 81 24.69 5.32 -2.81
CA THR A 81 23.95 6.42 -3.44
C THR A 81 23.81 7.60 -2.49
N ALA A 82 23.53 7.37 -1.22
CA ALA A 82 23.39 8.44 -0.22
C ALA A 82 24.69 9.25 -0.04
N PHE A 83 25.85 8.58 -0.12
CA PHE A 83 27.16 9.24 -0.04
C PHE A 83 27.61 9.89 -1.35
N ARG A 84 27.12 9.43 -2.50
CA ARG A 84 27.33 10.05 -3.81
C ARG A 84 26.34 11.17 -4.12
N ALA A 85 25.32 11.34 -3.29
CA ALA A 85 24.09 12.10 -3.56
C ALA A 85 24.20 13.63 -3.56
N SER A 86 25.37 14.21 -3.83
CA SER A 86 25.39 15.64 -4.22
C SER A 86 24.92 15.89 -5.66
N CYS A 87 24.69 14.85 -6.50
CA CYS A 87 24.39 15.00 -7.93
C CYS A 87 23.57 13.87 -8.60
N CYS A 88 22.95 12.92 -7.87
CA CYS A 88 22.32 11.79 -8.57
C CYS A 88 20.79 11.79 -8.49
N THR A 89 20.13 11.65 -9.65
CA THR A 89 18.69 11.33 -9.75
C THR A 89 18.39 10.05 -8.98
N PRO A 90 17.30 10.02 -8.18
CA PRO A 90 16.93 8.83 -7.42
C PRO A 90 16.61 7.67 -8.38
N LYS A 91 17.17 6.49 -8.10
CA LYS A 91 16.99 5.26 -8.90
C LYS A 91 16.58 4.10 -8.01
N GLY A 92 16.02 3.07 -8.63
CA GLY A 92 15.73 1.81 -7.94
C GLY A 92 14.26 1.50 -7.82
N HIS A 93 13.91 0.69 -6.83
CA HIS A 93 12.59 0.09 -6.70
C HIS A 93 11.99 0.39 -5.33
N LEU A 94 10.78 0.92 -5.30
CA LEU A 94 9.97 1.15 -4.10
C LEU A 94 8.87 0.10 -4.00
N ARG A 95 8.68 -0.45 -2.82
CA ARG A 95 7.56 -1.33 -2.48
C ARG A 95 6.65 -0.61 -1.51
N ILE A 96 5.44 -0.32 -1.95
CA ILE A 96 4.47 0.49 -1.23
C ILE A 96 3.22 -0.34 -1.04
N ASP A 97 2.62 -0.29 0.14
CA ASP A 97 1.31 -0.86 0.39
C ASP A 97 0.28 0.22 0.70
N VAL A 98 -0.95 0.06 0.20
CA VAL A 98 -2.00 1.08 0.29
C VAL A 98 -3.39 0.42 0.27
N GLY A 99 -4.37 1.07 0.90
CA GLY A 99 -5.78 0.64 0.86
C GLY A 99 -6.40 0.72 -0.53
N GLY A 100 -7.37 -0.16 -0.82
CA GLY A 100 -7.94 -0.34 -2.15
C GLY A 100 -8.48 0.93 -2.79
N SER A 101 -9.36 1.66 -2.12
CA SER A 101 -9.92 2.92 -2.64
C SER A 101 -8.87 4.03 -2.77
N THR A 102 -7.91 4.11 -1.85
CA THR A 102 -6.82 5.09 -1.90
C THR A 102 -5.89 4.82 -3.10
N ALA A 103 -5.60 3.53 -3.37
CA ALA A 103 -4.84 3.16 -4.56
C ALA A 103 -5.54 3.61 -5.84
N ARG A 104 -6.81 3.19 -6.01
CA ARG A 104 -7.59 3.41 -7.23
C ARG A 104 -7.87 4.88 -7.51
N ASP A 105 -8.31 5.62 -6.49
CA ASP A 105 -8.90 6.94 -6.69
C ASP A 105 -7.94 8.09 -6.39
N VAL A 106 -6.80 7.80 -5.73
CA VAL A 106 -5.83 8.83 -5.33
C VAL A 106 -4.43 8.52 -5.86
N LEU A 107 -3.79 7.44 -5.40
CA LEU A 107 -2.37 7.22 -5.68
C LEU A 107 -2.09 6.94 -7.16
N ILE A 108 -2.78 5.96 -7.76
CA ILE A 108 -2.56 5.58 -9.17
C ILE A 108 -2.77 6.76 -10.13
N PRO A 109 -3.83 7.59 -9.99
CA PRO A 109 -4.01 8.78 -10.82
C PRO A 109 -2.89 9.83 -10.69
N LEU A 110 -2.18 9.86 -9.56
CA LEU A 110 -1.05 10.78 -9.32
C LEU A 110 0.30 10.24 -9.84
N LEU A 111 0.45 8.91 -9.99
CA LEU A 111 1.74 8.30 -10.38
C LEU A 111 2.32 8.79 -11.71
N PRO A 112 1.56 9.20 -12.74
CA PRO A 112 2.13 9.78 -13.96
C PRO A 112 3.04 10.98 -13.68
N ASP A 113 2.64 11.90 -12.76
CA ASP A 113 3.48 13.02 -12.34
C ASP A 113 4.75 12.55 -11.62
N PHE A 114 4.63 11.54 -10.75
CA PHE A 114 5.78 10.96 -10.06
C PHE A 114 6.81 10.38 -11.03
N PHE A 115 6.37 9.55 -11.99
CA PHE A 115 7.27 8.93 -12.96
C PHE A 115 7.86 9.94 -13.96
N GLN A 116 7.16 11.05 -14.22
CA GLN A 116 7.71 12.15 -15.00
C GLN A 116 8.87 12.85 -14.26
N ARG A 117 8.73 13.05 -12.93
CA ARG A 117 9.78 13.67 -12.09
C ARG A 117 10.94 12.72 -11.81
N TYR A 118 10.67 11.40 -11.71
CA TYR A 118 11.62 10.37 -11.30
C TYR A 118 11.57 9.14 -12.22
N PRO A 119 12.05 9.26 -13.47
CA PRO A 119 11.90 8.22 -14.51
C PRO A 119 12.67 6.93 -14.22
N ASP A 120 13.70 6.99 -13.39
CA ASP A 120 14.54 5.84 -13.03
C ASP A 120 14.01 5.07 -11.80
N LEU A 121 12.88 5.52 -11.20
CA LEU A 121 12.22 4.82 -10.11
C LEU A 121 11.16 3.85 -10.63
N ARG A 122 11.06 2.70 -9.97
CA ARG A 122 10.01 1.70 -10.19
C ARG A 122 9.22 1.51 -8.90
N ILE A 123 7.92 1.23 -9.01
CA ILE A 123 7.05 0.99 -7.87
C ILE A 123 6.40 -0.38 -8.02
N SER A 124 6.48 -1.22 -6.96
CA SER A 124 5.56 -2.33 -6.73
C SER A 124 4.53 -1.89 -5.71
N LEU A 125 3.28 -1.90 -6.11
CA LEU A 125 2.17 -1.48 -5.28
C LEU A 125 1.40 -2.71 -4.77
N GLY A 126 1.48 -2.96 -3.46
CA GLY A 126 0.58 -3.86 -2.75
C GLY A 126 -0.74 -3.12 -2.46
N VAL A 127 -1.86 -3.74 -2.83
CA VAL A 127 -3.17 -3.13 -2.64
C VAL A 127 -4.02 -4.05 -1.79
N ALA A 128 -4.23 -3.67 -0.52
CA ALA A 128 -5.07 -4.42 0.40
C ALA A 128 -5.53 -3.52 1.55
N ASP A 129 -6.74 -3.78 2.06
CA ASP A 129 -7.25 -3.08 3.23
C ASP A 129 -6.81 -3.75 4.56
N ARG A 130 -6.18 -4.93 4.48
CA ARG A 130 -5.57 -5.58 5.65
C ARG A 130 -4.25 -4.91 6.01
N PRO A 131 -3.95 -4.74 7.30
CA PRO A 131 -2.63 -4.32 7.74
C PRO A 131 -1.55 -5.28 7.22
N VAL A 132 -0.48 -4.73 6.68
CA VAL A 132 0.71 -5.47 6.27
C VAL A 132 1.75 -5.30 7.36
N ASP A 133 2.42 -6.39 7.73
CA ASP A 133 3.59 -6.31 8.59
C ASP A 133 4.74 -5.66 7.81
N LEU A 134 5.07 -4.43 8.18
CA LEU A 134 6.14 -3.65 7.55
C LEU A 134 7.52 -4.27 7.73
N ILE A 135 7.72 -5.05 8.80
CA ILE A 135 9.01 -5.63 9.14
C ILE A 135 9.25 -6.91 8.34
N SER A 136 8.26 -7.82 8.31
CA SER A 136 8.34 -9.09 7.58
C SER A 136 7.87 -8.98 6.12
N GLY A 137 6.99 -8.02 5.83
CA GLY A 137 6.27 -7.89 4.55
C GLY A 137 7.08 -7.35 3.37
N ASN A 138 8.38 -7.03 3.56
CA ASN A 138 9.25 -6.48 2.50
C ASN A 138 8.71 -5.21 1.83
N VAL A 139 8.05 -4.34 2.59
CA VAL A 139 7.45 -3.08 2.15
C VAL A 139 8.29 -1.91 2.65
N ASP A 140 8.57 -0.93 1.80
CA ASP A 140 9.35 0.26 2.17
C ASP A 140 8.52 1.25 2.99
N CYS A 141 7.25 1.40 2.61
CA CYS A 141 6.27 2.18 3.38
C CYS A 141 4.84 1.74 3.11
N VAL A 142 3.93 2.10 4.00
CA VAL A 142 2.48 1.95 3.81
C VAL A 142 1.79 3.30 3.85
N ILE A 143 0.73 3.47 3.05
CA ILE A 143 -0.15 4.64 3.10
C ILE A 143 -1.43 4.21 3.80
N ARG A 144 -1.70 4.80 4.96
CA ARG A 144 -2.86 4.42 5.79
C ARG A 144 -3.55 5.65 6.38
N GLY A 145 -4.86 5.53 6.51
CA GLY A 145 -5.68 6.48 7.26
C GLY A 145 -5.89 6.00 8.70
N GLY A 146 -6.05 6.95 9.60
CA GLY A 146 -6.41 6.73 10.99
C GLY A 146 -5.32 7.03 12.00
N PRO A 147 -5.66 6.92 13.30
CA PRO A 147 -4.69 7.03 14.36
C PRO A 147 -3.67 5.87 14.28
N LEU A 148 -2.48 6.12 14.78
CA LEU A 148 -1.36 5.18 14.77
C LEU A 148 -1.02 4.85 16.21
N ASP A 149 -1.09 3.58 16.55
CA ASP A 149 -0.89 3.09 17.91
C ASP A 149 0.52 2.50 18.15
N ASP A 150 1.35 2.35 17.09
CA ASP A 150 2.65 1.68 17.18
C ASP A 150 3.81 2.67 17.24
N SER A 151 4.52 2.69 18.39
CA SER A 151 5.68 3.55 18.64
C SER A 151 6.97 3.12 17.92
N SER A 152 7.01 1.93 17.33
CA SER A 152 8.16 1.42 16.55
C SER A 152 8.21 1.93 15.11
N LEU A 153 7.16 2.62 14.69
CA LEU A 153 6.99 3.13 13.34
C LEU A 153 7.08 4.66 13.30
N ILE A 154 7.64 5.17 12.23
CA ILE A 154 7.58 6.62 11.92
C ILE A 154 6.37 6.86 11.04
N ALA A 155 5.55 7.82 11.44
CA ALA A 155 4.41 8.27 10.69
C ALA A 155 4.59 9.71 10.23
N ARG A 156 4.48 9.95 8.93
CA ARG A 156 4.44 11.30 8.38
C ARG A 156 3.03 11.60 7.87
N HIS A 157 2.38 12.59 8.44
CA HIS A 157 1.09 13.07 7.96
C HIS A 157 1.21 13.62 6.53
N ILE A 158 0.28 13.23 5.65
CA ILE A 158 0.26 13.59 4.23
C ILE A 158 -1.02 14.29 3.79
N GLY A 159 -2.04 14.33 4.63
CA GLY A 159 -3.30 15.02 4.35
C GLY A 159 -4.47 14.43 5.10
N ASP A 160 -5.62 15.09 4.98
CA ASP A 160 -6.85 14.74 5.66
C ASP A 160 -7.96 14.51 4.65
N ALA A 161 -8.59 13.33 4.70
CA ALA A 161 -9.69 12.97 3.81
C ALA A 161 -11.04 13.19 4.49
N ARG A 162 -11.98 13.75 3.73
CA ARG A 162 -13.35 13.90 4.18
C ARG A 162 -14.09 12.57 4.12
N MET A 163 -14.81 12.22 5.17
CA MET A 163 -15.77 11.12 5.16
C MET A 163 -17.18 11.63 4.93
N ILE A 164 -17.96 10.87 4.17
CA ILE A 164 -19.34 11.18 3.81
C ILE A 164 -20.24 9.96 3.99
N ALA A 165 -21.52 10.16 4.30
CA ALA A 165 -22.54 9.15 4.20
C ALA A 165 -23.27 9.29 2.87
N CYS A 166 -23.53 8.19 2.16
CA CYS A 166 -24.21 8.23 0.87
C CYS A 166 -24.99 6.94 0.56
N ALA A 167 -25.92 7.06 -0.36
CA ALA A 167 -26.71 5.95 -0.90
C ALA A 167 -27.18 6.26 -2.33
N THR A 168 -27.73 5.29 -3.06
CA THR A 168 -28.34 5.52 -4.37
C THR A 168 -29.68 6.27 -4.24
N PRO A 169 -30.05 7.09 -5.26
CA PRO A 169 -31.38 7.72 -5.32
C PRO A 169 -32.52 6.72 -5.21
N GLY A 170 -32.37 5.53 -5.82
CA GLY A 170 -33.37 4.48 -5.76
C GLY A 170 -33.61 3.96 -4.35
N TYR A 171 -32.53 3.75 -3.59
CA TYR A 171 -32.63 3.36 -2.19
C TYR A 171 -33.33 4.43 -1.35
N LEU A 172 -32.92 5.69 -1.51
CA LEU A 172 -33.49 6.83 -0.78
C LEU A 172 -34.97 7.07 -1.10
N LYS A 173 -35.37 6.85 -2.36
CA LYS A 173 -36.79 6.93 -2.75
C LYS A 173 -37.66 5.91 -2.03
N THR A 174 -37.12 4.72 -1.77
CA THR A 174 -37.87 3.62 -1.12
C THR A 174 -37.88 3.71 0.41
N HIS A 175 -36.76 4.16 1.00
CA HIS A 175 -36.56 4.10 2.47
C HIS A 175 -36.58 5.49 3.13
N GLY A 176 -36.71 6.58 2.35
CA GLY A 176 -36.62 7.94 2.85
C GLY A 176 -35.18 8.45 2.91
N ILE A 177 -35.06 9.78 3.12
CA ILE A 177 -33.76 10.45 3.33
C ILE A 177 -33.69 10.77 4.82
N PRO A 178 -32.69 10.24 5.56
CA PRO A 178 -32.58 10.55 6.98
C PRO A 178 -32.22 12.03 7.19
N ALA A 179 -32.94 12.71 8.05
CA ALA A 179 -32.73 14.12 8.37
C ALA A 179 -31.63 14.30 9.44
N TYR A 180 -31.43 13.34 10.31
CA TYR A 180 -30.39 13.33 11.36
C TYR A 180 -29.83 11.91 11.57
N PRO A 181 -28.60 11.77 12.11
CA PRO A 181 -27.90 10.48 12.20
C PRO A 181 -28.63 9.40 12.98
N GLN A 182 -29.43 9.76 13.99
CA GLN A 182 -30.15 8.82 14.84
C GLN A 182 -31.21 8.01 14.06
N GLU A 183 -31.74 8.55 12.96
CA GLU A 183 -32.70 7.86 12.08
C GLU A 183 -32.08 6.63 11.41
N LEU A 184 -30.76 6.59 11.28
CA LEU A 184 -30.04 5.42 10.75
C LEU A 184 -30.27 4.17 11.58
N ARG A 185 -30.69 4.31 12.85
CA ARG A 185 -30.99 3.18 13.73
C ARG A 185 -32.32 2.50 13.40
N ASN A 186 -33.23 3.22 12.75
CA ASN A 186 -34.60 2.78 12.50
C ASN A 186 -34.94 2.96 11.02
N GLY A 187 -35.27 1.88 10.34
CA GLY A 187 -35.78 1.92 8.97
C GLY A 187 -34.74 1.95 7.85
N HIS A 188 -33.43 2.11 8.16
CA HIS A 188 -32.38 2.10 7.16
C HIS A 188 -31.53 0.82 7.23
N LYS A 189 -31.10 0.36 6.06
CA LYS A 189 -30.12 -0.73 5.91
C LYS A 189 -28.73 -0.13 5.83
N LEU A 190 -27.88 -0.46 6.79
CA LEU A 190 -26.49 -0.02 6.79
C LEU A 190 -25.58 -1.10 6.22
N ILE A 191 -24.66 -0.69 5.38
CA ILE A 191 -23.56 -1.52 4.90
C ILE A 191 -22.35 -1.09 5.71
N SER A 192 -21.88 -1.96 6.59
CA SER A 192 -20.77 -1.64 7.49
C SER A 192 -19.44 -2.02 6.88
N TYR A 193 -18.45 -1.15 7.06
CA TYR A 193 -17.07 -1.50 6.84
C TYR A 193 -16.54 -2.26 8.06
N LEU A 194 -16.06 -3.49 7.83
CA LEU A 194 -15.55 -4.34 8.89
C LEU A 194 -14.04 -4.15 9.06
N SER A 195 -13.58 -4.11 10.29
CA SER A 195 -12.14 -4.15 10.58
C SER A 195 -11.54 -5.42 10.00
N PRO A 196 -10.53 -5.32 9.12
CA PRO A 196 -9.88 -6.49 8.54
C PRO A 196 -9.05 -7.28 9.57
N VAL A 197 -8.84 -6.73 10.76
CA VAL A 197 -8.12 -7.37 11.87
C VAL A 197 -9.08 -8.09 12.81
N THR A 198 -10.12 -7.39 13.27
CA THR A 198 -11.02 -7.89 14.31
C THR A 198 -12.33 -8.45 13.79
N GLY A 199 -12.68 -8.20 12.53
CA GLY A 199 -13.97 -8.54 11.93
C GLY A 199 -15.14 -7.69 12.45
N ARG A 200 -14.91 -6.78 13.40
CA ARG A 200 -15.97 -5.93 13.96
C ARG A 200 -16.30 -4.79 13.02
N ALA A 201 -17.57 -4.41 12.95
CA ALA A 201 -18.00 -3.25 12.20
C ALA A 201 -17.49 -1.96 12.85
N PHE A 202 -16.95 -1.04 12.00
CA PHE A 202 -16.72 0.32 12.46
C PHE A 202 -18.06 1.05 12.58
N PRO A 203 -18.24 1.87 13.63
CA PRO A 203 -19.43 2.71 13.76
C PRO A 203 -19.46 3.77 12.66
N PHE A 204 -20.63 4.20 12.25
CA PHE A 204 -20.81 5.42 11.48
C PHE A 204 -20.52 6.61 12.38
N ARG A 205 -19.66 7.51 11.95
CA ARG A 205 -19.19 8.65 12.73
C ARG A 205 -19.78 9.94 12.19
N PHE A 206 -20.23 10.79 13.09
CA PHE A 206 -20.82 12.09 12.81
C PHE A 206 -20.32 13.13 13.82
N LEU A 207 -20.67 14.39 13.60
CA LEU A 207 -20.58 15.45 14.60
C LEU A 207 -21.96 15.98 14.89
N GLU A 208 -22.32 16.05 16.16
CA GLU A 208 -23.53 16.69 16.66
C GLU A 208 -23.14 17.90 17.50
N GLN A 209 -23.44 19.12 17.00
CA GLN A 209 -23.04 20.37 17.65
C GLN A 209 -21.54 20.48 17.96
N GLY A 210 -20.70 19.84 17.10
CA GLY A 210 -19.24 19.81 17.26
C GLY A 210 -18.71 18.64 18.08
N GLU A 211 -19.58 17.88 18.76
CA GLU A 211 -19.21 16.71 19.56
C GLU A 211 -19.30 15.41 18.71
N PRO A 212 -18.39 14.45 18.91
CA PRO A 212 -18.42 13.19 18.22
C PRO A 212 -19.68 12.37 18.53
N LEU A 213 -20.37 11.92 17.49
CA LEU A 213 -21.51 11.02 17.58
C LEU A 213 -21.22 9.73 16.81
N GLU A 214 -21.32 8.58 17.44
CA GLU A 214 -21.18 7.27 16.81
C GLU A 214 -22.53 6.53 16.74
N ILE A 215 -22.85 6.03 15.55
CA ILE A 215 -24.03 5.21 15.30
C ILE A 215 -23.57 3.78 15.00
N SER A 216 -23.85 2.88 15.93
CA SER A 216 -23.64 1.44 15.79
C SER A 216 -24.99 0.74 15.73
N VAL A 217 -25.23 -0.01 14.66
CA VAL A 217 -26.41 -0.86 14.49
C VAL A 217 -25.98 -2.18 13.85
N PRO A 218 -26.76 -3.24 13.98
CA PRO A 218 -26.53 -4.45 13.21
C PRO A 218 -26.52 -4.12 11.72
N HIS A 219 -25.47 -4.49 11.02
CA HIS A 219 -25.38 -4.26 9.59
C HIS A 219 -26.24 -5.24 8.79
N HIS A 220 -26.79 -4.79 7.67
CA HIS A 220 -27.45 -5.65 6.71
C HIS A 220 -26.42 -6.43 5.88
N LEU A 221 -25.30 -5.77 5.56
CA LEU A 221 -24.14 -6.36 4.90
C LEU A 221 -22.87 -5.78 5.55
N GLY A 222 -21.90 -6.64 5.86
CA GLY A 222 -20.57 -6.23 6.31
C GLY A 222 -19.50 -6.65 5.31
N VAL A 223 -18.60 -5.74 4.95
CA VAL A 223 -17.47 -5.98 4.04
C VAL A 223 -16.20 -5.40 4.63
N ASN A 224 -15.05 -5.97 4.32
CA ASN A 224 -13.73 -5.57 4.83
C ASN A 224 -12.80 -5.06 3.72
N GLU A 225 -13.38 -4.66 2.58
CA GLU A 225 -12.64 -4.12 1.43
C GLU A 225 -13.39 -2.89 0.89
N SER A 226 -12.66 -1.81 0.67
CA SER A 226 -13.22 -0.49 0.41
C SER A 226 -13.94 -0.36 -0.94
N ASN A 227 -13.47 -1.06 -1.98
CA ASN A 227 -14.14 -1.03 -3.28
C ASN A 227 -15.41 -1.88 -3.28
N ALA A 228 -15.41 -3.04 -2.59
CA ALA A 228 -16.61 -3.86 -2.39
C ALA A 228 -17.66 -3.10 -1.57
N HIS A 229 -17.23 -2.30 -0.58
CA HIS A 229 -18.11 -1.45 0.22
C HIS A 229 -18.85 -0.42 -0.65
N LEU A 230 -18.11 0.27 -1.53
CA LEU A 230 -18.69 1.21 -2.48
C LEU A 230 -19.60 0.52 -3.51
N ALA A 231 -19.17 -0.65 -4.02
CA ALA A 231 -19.97 -1.44 -4.97
C ALA A 231 -21.32 -1.89 -4.38
N ALA A 232 -21.34 -2.27 -3.10
CA ALA A 232 -22.57 -2.63 -2.39
C ALA A 232 -23.54 -1.44 -2.28
N ALA A 233 -23.04 -0.22 -2.03
CA ALA A 233 -23.88 0.98 -2.06
C ALA A 233 -24.44 1.25 -3.48
N LEU A 234 -23.60 1.14 -4.51
CA LEU A 234 -24.01 1.35 -5.91
C LEU A 234 -25.06 0.31 -6.37
N ALA A 235 -25.02 -0.88 -5.81
CA ALA A 235 -26.07 -1.91 -6.01
C ALA A 235 -27.38 -1.59 -5.29
N GLY A 236 -27.46 -0.48 -4.52
CA GLY A 236 -28.66 -0.06 -3.82
C GLY A 236 -28.96 -0.86 -2.55
N LEU A 237 -27.96 -1.56 -1.98
CA LEU A 237 -28.17 -2.43 -0.81
C LEU A 237 -28.34 -1.66 0.50
N GLY A 238 -27.98 -0.38 0.54
CA GLY A 238 -28.11 0.43 1.75
C GLY A 238 -27.25 1.70 1.75
N ILE A 239 -27.10 2.28 2.93
CA ILE A 239 -26.28 3.45 3.20
C ILE A 239 -24.88 3.00 3.58
N ILE A 240 -23.86 3.69 3.05
CA ILE A 240 -22.45 3.55 3.46
C ILE A 240 -21.94 4.85 4.05
N GLN A 241 -20.85 4.74 4.82
CA GLN A 241 -19.97 5.86 5.12
C GLN A 241 -18.60 5.58 4.52
N THR A 242 -18.12 6.45 3.64
CA THR A 242 -16.89 6.25 2.87
C THR A 242 -16.13 7.56 2.69
N PHE A 243 -14.92 7.49 2.14
CA PHE A 243 -14.16 8.68 1.80
C PHE A 243 -14.78 9.43 0.60
N GLY A 244 -14.84 10.75 0.69
CA GLY A 244 -15.41 11.59 -0.36
C GLY A 244 -14.73 11.41 -1.72
N TYR A 245 -13.40 11.20 -1.74
CA TYR A 245 -12.67 10.95 -2.99
C TYR A 245 -13.13 9.65 -3.68
N ALA A 246 -13.47 8.60 -2.92
CA ALA A 246 -13.92 7.33 -3.46
C ALA A 246 -15.33 7.42 -4.08
N ALA A 247 -16.21 8.24 -3.51
CA ALA A 247 -17.56 8.45 -4.01
C ALA A 247 -17.66 9.57 -5.07
N ARG A 248 -16.62 10.39 -5.25
CA ARG A 248 -16.61 11.63 -6.05
C ARG A 248 -17.19 11.46 -7.46
N ALA A 249 -16.75 10.45 -8.20
CA ALA A 249 -17.25 10.21 -9.56
C ALA A 249 -18.74 9.86 -9.58
N HIS A 250 -19.20 9.09 -8.59
CA HIS A 250 -20.58 8.64 -8.47
C HIS A 250 -21.52 9.75 -7.98
N LEU A 251 -21.03 10.65 -7.13
CA LEU A 251 -21.76 11.86 -6.73
C LEU A 251 -21.95 12.81 -7.93
N LYS A 252 -20.89 13.02 -8.73
CA LYS A 252 -20.96 13.86 -9.94
C LYS A 252 -21.96 13.34 -10.98
N THR A 253 -22.07 12.03 -11.11
CA THR A 253 -23.02 11.41 -12.07
C THR A 253 -24.43 11.23 -11.50
N GLY A 254 -24.64 11.50 -10.20
CA GLY A 254 -25.90 11.27 -9.52
C GLY A 254 -26.19 9.79 -9.22
N ALA A 255 -25.23 8.89 -9.45
CA ALA A 255 -25.36 7.47 -9.08
C ALA A 255 -25.44 7.27 -7.56
N LEU A 256 -24.79 8.16 -6.80
CA LEU A 256 -24.91 8.28 -5.35
C LEU A 256 -25.33 9.70 -4.99
N VAL A 257 -26.02 9.82 -3.86
CA VAL A 257 -26.39 11.09 -3.24
C VAL A 257 -25.80 11.13 -1.84
N GLU A 258 -25.10 12.22 -1.50
CA GLU A 258 -24.63 12.45 -0.15
C GLU A 258 -25.83 12.80 0.76
N ILE A 259 -25.85 12.22 1.93
CA ILE A 259 -26.86 12.45 2.99
C ILE A 259 -26.15 12.89 4.27
N LEU A 260 -26.88 13.53 5.17
CA LEU A 260 -26.37 13.99 6.47
C LEU A 260 -25.13 14.88 6.34
N SER A 261 -25.08 15.74 5.31
CA SER A 261 -23.92 16.58 5.00
C SER A 261 -23.54 17.55 6.12
N ASP A 262 -24.52 18.00 6.92
CA ASP A 262 -24.31 18.92 8.03
C ASP A 262 -23.72 18.26 9.27
N TRP A 263 -23.70 16.91 9.28
CA TRP A 263 -23.25 16.06 10.37
C TRP A 263 -21.90 15.38 10.10
N ARG A 264 -21.16 15.81 9.07
CA ARG A 264 -19.90 15.18 8.68
C ARG A 264 -18.93 15.07 9.86
N PRO A 265 -18.22 13.94 10.03
CA PRO A 265 -17.20 13.80 11.06
C PRO A 265 -15.98 14.70 10.76
N LYS A 266 -15.10 14.83 11.75
CA LYS A 266 -13.78 15.43 11.52
C LYS A 266 -13.08 14.70 10.39
N ALA A 267 -12.27 15.46 9.63
CA ALA A 267 -11.48 14.88 8.56
C ALA A 267 -10.55 13.77 9.08
N TYR A 268 -10.37 12.73 8.28
CA TYR A 268 -9.65 11.53 8.65
C TYR A 268 -8.20 11.64 8.21
N PRO A 269 -7.22 11.63 9.13
CA PRO A 269 -5.82 11.84 8.78
C PRO A 269 -5.24 10.66 8.03
N PHE A 270 -4.41 10.94 7.03
CA PHE A 270 -3.62 9.96 6.29
C PHE A 270 -2.15 10.15 6.55
N HIS A 271 -1.44 9.03 6.64
CA HIS A 271 -0.01 9.00 6.93
C HIS A 271 0.73 8.06 5.97
N VAL A 272 1.97 8.40 5.67
CA VAL A 272 2.96 7.43 5.22
C VAL A 272 3.66 6.89 6.46
N VAL A 273 3.64 5.58 6.62
CA VAL A 273 4.20 4.87 7.78
C VAL A 273 5.33 3.98 7.31
N TYR A 274 6.47 4.03 8.00
CA TYR A 274 7.66 3.23 7.70
C TYR A 274 8.45 2.90 8.98
N PRO A 275 9.29 1.83 8.98
CA PRO A 275 10.03 1.42 10.18
C PRO A 275 11.06 2.45 10.62
N GLN A 276 11.18 2.69 11.93
CA GLN A 276 12.15 3.62 12.53
C GLN A 276 13.61 3.16 12.33
N SER A 277 13.83 1.85 12.25
CA SER A 277 15.16 1.24 12.08
C SER A 277 15.76 1.37 10.69
N ARG A 278 15.01 1.83 9.70
CA ARG A 278 15.50 2.04 8.33
C ARG A 278 15.99 3.48 8.17
N HIS A 279 17.25 3.63 7.79
CA HIS A 279 17.70 4.88 7.20
C HIS A 279 16.79 5.21 6.01
N LEU A 280 16.22 6.42 6.02
CA LEU A 280 15.30 6.87 4.96
C LEU A 280 16.10 6.90 3.64
N THR A 281 15.92 5.91 2.80
CA THR A 281 16.59 5.84 1.50
C THR A 281 16.23 7.06 0.66
N HIS A 282 17.13 7.49 -0.23
CA HIS A 282 16.88 8.68 -1.06
C HIS A 282 15.58 8.53 -1.88
N ARG A 283 15.34 7.34 -2.46
CA ARG A 283 14.11 7.04 -3.20
C ARG A 283 12.84 7.14 -2.34
N LEU A 284 12.87 6.64 -1.09
CA LEU A 284 11.72 6.75 -0.19
C LEU A 284 11.49 8.20 0.27
N ARG A 285 12.56 8.95 0.50
CA ARG A 285 12.48 10.37 0.87
C ARG A 285 11.80 11.21 -0.21
N VAL A 286 12.20 11.04 -1.49
CA VAL A 286 11.57 11.80 -2.58
C VAL A 286 10.13 11.38 -2.82
N PHE A 287 9.80 10.10 -2.66
CA PHE A 287 8.43 9.63 -2.74
C PHE A 287 7.54 10.24 -1.66
N ILE A 288 8.01 10.23 -0.40
CA ILE A 288 7.25 10.82 0.72
C ILE A 288 7.11 12.34 0.55
N ALA A 289 8.15 13.02 0.08
CA ALA A 289 8.10 14.46 -0.16
C ALA A 289 7.11 14.82 -1.26
N TRP A 290 7.17 14.09 -2.39
CA TRP A 290 6.22 14.24 -3.49
C TRP A 290 4.79 13.95 -3.05
N LEU A 291 4.57 12.84 -2.33
CA LEU A 291 3.23 12.47 -1.90
C LEU A 291 2.63 13.51 -0.94
N ALA A 292 3.43 14.05 0.00
CA ALA A 292 2.99 15.13 0.89
C ALA A 292 2.63 16.44 0.16
N GLU A 293 3.21 16.67 -1.03
CA GLU A 293 2.88 17.80 -1.89
C GLU A 293 1.52 17.59 -2.60
N VAL A 294 1.31 16.40 -3.20
CA VAL A 294 0.18 16.19 -4.13
C VAL A 294 -1.06 15.57 -3.48
N PHE A 295 -0.89 14.79 -2.42
CA PHE A 295 -1.97 14.04 -1.78
C PHE A 295 -3.07 14.92 -1.18
N PRO A 296 -2.77 16.05 -0.47
CA PRO A 296 -3.81 16.87 0.15
C PRO A 296 -4.84 17.40 -0.85
N ALA A 297 -4.42 17.77 -2.05
CA ALA A 297 -5.33 18.24 -3.09
C ALA A 297 -6.20 17.12 -3.66
N ALA A 298 -5.65 15.91 -3.77
CA ALA A 298 -6.34 14.76 -4.32
C ALA A 298 -7.46 14.24 -3.42
N VAL A 299 -7.31 14.34 -2.09
CA VAL A 299 -8.29 13.86 -1.10
C VAL A 299 -9.32 14.91 -0.67
N LYS A 300 -9.10 16.19 -0.99
CA LYS A 300 -10.05 17.30 -0.77
C LYS A 300 -11.18 17.20 -1.80
N GLY A 301 -11.97 16.21 -1.79
CA GLY A 301 -13.05 16.06 -2.76
C GLY A 301 -14.41 16.39 -2.22
#